data_570d2be50f6cd040d8ff9022ca214cb5
#
_entry.id   570d2be50f6cd040d8ff9022ca214cb5
#
_cell.length_a   1.000
_cell.length_b   1.000
_cell.length_c   1.000
_cell.angle_alpha   90.00
_cell.angle_beta   90.00
_cell.angle_gamma   90.00
#
_symmetry.space_group_name_H-M   'P 1'
#
loop_
_entity.id
_entity.type
_entity.pdbx_description
1 polymer ?
#
loop_
_entity_poly.entity_id
_entity_poly.type
_entity_poly.pdbx_seq_one_letter_code
_entity_poly.pdbx_strand_id
1 'polypeptide(L)'
;MSLQLTTAQDIAHALATQHAVMLAGDASSYAQAVHDSDAPLSAETAGVLQGCRMLGFLEHDAQCVAQAWGAQTLRTGKFSLNDWPCTPQDFRLAPTPRANAFPACPQHLGLYAVLPDAQWVGRMARAGVPTVQLRFKSDDAAAIRQEVRAAVQAVQDTKALLFINDHWQIAIDEGAYGVHLGQEDMDDAPLEKIRAAGLRLGLSTHGYAEMLRADAVSPSYIALGAVFPTTLKRMQTAPQGTGRLYAYAQLMQHSPLVAIGGIDEATISAVMRSGVGSIAVVRAITGSDAPEAAAHKLQELMR
;
A
#
# COMPACT_ATOMS: atom_id res chain seq x y z
N MET A 1 -17.65 -34.48 13.06
CA MET A 1 -17.84 -34.89 11.66
C MET A 1 -16.98 -33.93 10.80
N SER A 2 -15.90 -34.44 10.20
CA SER A 2 -15.12 -33.69 9.24
C SER A 2 -15.95 -33.59 7.96
N LEU A 3 -16.40 -32.40 7.60
CA LEU A 3 -17.01 -32.15 6.29
C LEU A 3 -15.96 -32.51 5.24
N GLN A 4 -16.20 -33.55 4.44
CA GLN A 4 -15.41 -33.79 3.23
C GLN A 4 -15.74 -32.69 2.22
N LEU A 5 -14.89 -31.70 2.14
CA LEU A 5 -14.99 -30.62 1.14
C LEU A 5 -14.55 -31.17 -0.23
N THR A 6 -15.52 -31.66 -1.01
CA THR A 6 -15.24 -32.38 -2.27
C THR A 6 -15.47 -31.54 -3.51
N THR A 7 -16.21 -30.43 -3.40
CA THR A 7 -16.50 -29.55 -4.55
C THR A 7 -15.88 -28.17 -4.37
N ALA A 8 -15.61 -27.50 -5.46
CA ALA A 8 -15.15 -26.11 -5.45
C ALA A 8 -16.11 -25.18 -4.69
N GLN A 9 -17.42 -25.43 -4.79
CA GLN A 9 -18.44 -24.64 -4.10
C GLN A 9 -18.39 -24.82 -2.58
N ASP A 10 -18.20 -26.06 -2.08
CA ASP A 10 -18.06 -26.32 -0.65
C ASP A 10 -16.82 -25.63 -0.08
N ILE A 11 -15.70 -25.70 -0.81
CA ILE A 11 -14.44 -25.04 -0.46
C ILE A 11 -14.63 -23.54 -0.42
N ALA A 12 -15.28 -22.94 -1.42
CA ALA A 12 -15.52 -21.51 -1.51
C ALA A 12 -16.33 -20.97 -0.31
N HIS A 13 -17.44 -21.65 0.01
CA HIS A 13 -18.28 -21.27 1.14
C HIS A 13 -17.56 -21.42 2.49
N ALA A 14 -16.84 -22.53 2.68
CA ALA A 14 -16.07 -22.76 3.90
C ALA A 14 -14.97 -21.71 4.09
N LEU A 15 -14.22 -21.41 3.01
CA LEU A 15 -13.17 -20.37 3.01
C LEU A 15 -13.75 -18.99 3.32
N ALA A 16 -14.81 -18.59 2.61
CA ALA A 16 -15.45 -17.30 2.83
C ALA A 16 -15.98 -17.17 4.26
N THR A 17 -16.62 -18.21 4.80
CA THR A 17 -17.11 -18.22 6.18
C THR A 17 -15.97 -18.12 7.19
N GLN A 18 -14.89 -18.88 7.00
CA GLN A 18 -13.74 -18.93 7.89
C GLN A 18 -13.04 -17.58 8.00
N HIS A 19 -12.90 -16.85 6.89
CA HIS A 19 -12.12 -15.63 6.82
C HIS A 19 -12.97 -14.35 6.78
N ALA A 20 -14.31 -14.44 6.81
CA ALA A 20 -15.22 -13.30 6.70
C ALA A 20 -14.92 -12.18 7.71
N VAL A 21 -14.73 -12.53 8.99
CA VAL A 21 -14.52 -11.55 10.06
C VAL A 21 -13.30 -10.68 9.82
N MET A 22 -12.26 -11.26 9.22
CA MET A 22 -10.98 -10.56 9.03
C MET A 22 -10.84 -9.97 7.63
N LEU A 23 -11.30 -10.66 6.58
CA LEU A 23 -10.95 -10.35 5.20
C LEU A 23 -12.13 -9.91 4.32
N ALA A 24 -13.37 -9.97 4.79
CA ALA A 24 -14.51 -9.51 4.00
C ALA A 24 -14.38 -8.00 3.69
N GLY A 25 -14.60 -7.64 2.43
CA GLY A 25 -14.64 -6.28 1.95
C GLY A 25 -15.93 -6.03 1.17
N ASP A 26 -16.29 -4.77 0.98
CA ASP A 26 -17.42 -4.38 0.14
C ASP A 26 -16.94 -4.21 -1.31
N ALA A 27 -17.19 -5.24 -2.13
CA ALA A 27 -16.94 -5.21 -3.57
C ALA A 27 -18.19 -4.91 -4.41
N SER A 28 -19.34 -4.71 -3.77
CA SER A 28 -20.64 -4.59 -4.46
C SER A 28 -20.72 -3.41 -5.44
N SER A 29 -19.87 -2.38 -5.27
CA SER A 29 -19.83 -1.18 -6.10
C SER A 29 -18.80 -1.26 -7.24
N TYR A 30 -18.01 -2.32 -7.35
CA TYR A 30 -16.94 -2.44 -8.34
C TYR A 30 -17.25 -3.60 -9.30
N ALA A 31 -17.62 -3.26 -10.55
CA ALA A 31 -17.83 -4.26 -11.60
C ALA A 31 -16.49 -4.97 -11.91
N GLN A 32 -16.48 -6.29 -11.74
CA GLN A 32 -15.32 -7.11 -12.06
C GLN A 32 -15.55 -7.82 -13.39
N ALA A 33 -14.60 -7.66 -14.31
CA ALA A 33 -14.55 -8.51 -15.49
C ALA A 33 -14.05 -9.89 -15.05
N VAL A 34 -14.90 -10.90 -15.19
CA VAL A 34 -14.50 -12.31 -14.99
C VAL A 34 -13.81 -12.75 -16.28
N HIS A 35 -12.49 -12.94 -16.21
CA HIS A 35 -11.77 -13.65 -17.26
C HIS A 35 -11.81 -15.15 -16.92
N ASP A 36 -12.61 -15.89 -17.65
CA ASP A 36 -12.55 -17.35 -17.59
C ASP A 36 -11.22 -17.81 -18.20
N SER A 37 -10.41 -18.50 -17.40
CA SER A 37 -9.24 -19.18 -17.94
C SER A 37 -9.73 -20.46 -18.62
N ASP A 38 -9.32 -20.71 -19.85
CA ASP A 38 -9.70 -21.89 -20.63
C ASP A 38 -9.12 -23.22 -20.08
N ALA A 39 -8.26 -23.16 -19.07
CA ALA A 39 -7.68 -24.36 -18.46
C ALA A 39 -8.52 -24.87 -17.28
N PRO A 40 -8.80 -26.19 -17.18
CA PRO A 40 -9.53 -26.77 -16.09
C PRO A 40 -8.73 -26.61 -14.78
N LEU A 41 -9.30 -25.87 -13.83
CA LEU A 41 -8.74 -25.69 -12.48
C LEU A 41 -9.06 -26.91 -11.60
N SER A 42 -8.17 -27.23 -10.66
CA SER A 42 -8.51 -28.18 -9.60
C SER A 42 -9.66 -27.64 -8.76
N ALA A 43 -10.43 -28.54 -8.10
CA ALA A 43 -11.52 -28.12 -7.21
C ALA A 43 -11.06 -27.20 -6.08
N GLU A 44 -9.84 -27.42 -5.57
CA GLU A 44 -9.22 -26.57 -4.55
C GLU A 44 -8.94 -25.15 -5.09
N THR A 45 -8.27 -25.04 -6.23
CA THR A 45 -7.94 -23.74 -6.86
C THR A 45 -9.20 -22.96 -7.22
N ALA A 46 -10.18 -23.63 -7.85
CA ALA A 46 -11.47 -23.02 -8.20
C ALA A 46 -12.24 -22.56 -6.95
N GLY A 47 -12.23 -23.39 -5.90
CA GLY A 47 -12.86 -23.07 -4.62
C GLY A 47 -12.21 -21.88 -3.92
N VAL A 48 -10.88 -21.80 -3.87
CA VAL A 48 -10.17 -20.65 -3.30
C VAL A 48 -10.46 -19.37 -4.10
N LEU A 49 -10.40 -19.45 -5.42
CA LEU A 49 -10.69 -18.30 -6.30
C LEU A 49 -12.12 -17.77 -6.06
N GLN A 50 -13.10 -18.64 -6.04
CA GLN A 50 -14.48 -18.28 -5.78
C GLN A 50 -14.68 -17.76 -4.33
N GLY A 51 -14.05 -18.36 -3.34
CA GLY A 51 -14.09 -17.90 -1.95
C GLY A 51 -13.50 -16.50 -1.77
N CYS A 52 -12.39 -16.18 -2.46
CA CYS A 52 -11.83 -14.84 -2.48
C CYS A 52 -12.78 -13.81 -3.12
N ARG A 53 -13.46 -14.18 -4.21
CA ARG A 53 -14.51 -13.34 -4.82
C ARG A 53 -15.68 -13.10 -3.85
N MET A 54 -16.11 -14.12 -3.11
CA MET A 54 -17.15 -14.00 -2.07
C MET A 54 -16.71 -13.09 -0.92
N LEU A 55 -15.44 -13.05 -0.58
CA LEU A 55 -14.84 -12.10 0.37
C LEU A 55 -14.70 -10.68 -0.20
N GLY A 56 -15.01 -10.45 -1.47
CA GLY A 56 -14.92 -9.15 -2.14
C GLY A 56 -13.52 -8.77 -2.59
N PHE A 57 -12.63 -9.72 -2.84
CA PHE A 57 -11.36 -9.46 -3.54
C PHE A 57 -11.62 -9.23 -5.03
N LEU A 58 -10.86 -8.31 -5.63
CA LEU A 58 -10.84 -8.14 -7.07
C LEU A 58 -10.26 -9.40 -7.76
N GLU A 59 -10.63 -9.61 -9.02
CA GLU A 59 -10.23 -10.81 -9.76
C GLU A 59 -8.74 -11.10 -9.73
N HIS A 60 -7.91 -10.06 -10.01
CA HIS A 60 -6.46 -10.20 -10.00
C HIS A 60 -5.90 -10.56 -8.62
N ASP A 61 -6.48 -10.01 -7.55
CA ASP A 61 -6.09 -10.34 -6.17
C ASP A 61 -6.51 -11.76 -5.81
N ALA A 62 -7.72 -12.17 -6.19
CA ALA A 62 -8.21 -13.52 -5.98
C ALA A 62 -7.34 -14.57 -6.69
N GLN A 63 -6.87 -14.26 -7.91
CA GLN A 63 -5.92 -15.10 -8.65
C GLN A 63 -4.56 -15.17 -7.95
N CYS A 64 -4.02 -14.07 -7.44
CA CYS A 64 -2.77 -14.06 -6.67
C CYS A 64 -2.89 -14.97 -5.43
N VAL A 65 -3.99 -14.85 -4.68
CA VAL A 65 -4.23 -15.66 -3.48
C VAL A 65 -4.42 -17.14 -3.85
N ALA A 66 -5.17 -17.46 -4.90
CA ALA A 66 -5.38 -18.85 -5.34
C ALA A 66 -4.07 -19.52 -5.78
N GLN A 67 -3.20 -18.80 -6.50
CA GLN A 67 -1.86 -19.28 -6.86
C GLN A 67 -0.97 -19.50 -5.63
N ALA A 68 -0.97 -18.55 -4.69
CA ALA A 68 -0.21 -18.66 -3.45
C ALA A 68 -0.70 -19.83 -2.59
N TRP A 69 -2.02 -20.08 -2.54
CA TRP A 69 -2.60 -21.23 -1.83
C TRP A 69 -2.16 -22.56 -2.45
N GLY A 70 -2.16 -22.65 -3.77
CA GLY A 70 -1.62 -23.81 -4.49
C GLY A 70 -0.14 -24.06 -4.16
N ALA A 71 0.67 -23.00 -4.16
CA ALA A 71 2.10 -23.07 -3.80
C ALA A 71 2.29 -23.51 -2.32
N GLN A 72 1.50 -22.94 -1.40
CA GLN A 72 1.48 -23.34 0.01
C GLN A 72 1.11 -24.81 0.17
N THR A 73 0.08 -25.28 -0.53
CA THR A 73 -0.36 -26.68 -0.51
C THR A 73 0.76 -27.62 -0.96
N LEU A 74 1.45 -27.27 -2.07
CA LEU A 74 2.59 -28.05 -2.56
C LEU A 74 3.76 -28.05 -1.55
N ARG A 75 4.06 -26.91 -0.95
CA ARG A 75 5.15 -26.78 0.03
C ARG A 75 4.88 -27.51 1.32
N THR A 76 3.65 -27.49 1.81
CA THR A 76 3.27 -28.12 3.09
C THR A 76 2.79 -29.55 2.96
N GLY A 77 2.50 -30.02 1.73
CA GLY A 77 1.92 -31.35 1.46
C GLY A 77 0.43 -31.47 1.86
N LYS A 78 -0.24 -30.35 2.23
CA LYS A 78 -1.60 -30.36 2.74
C LYS A 78 -2.36 -29.10 2.37
N PHE A 79 -3.56 -29.27 1.78
CA PHE A 79 -4.53 -28.19 1.64
C PHE A 79 -5.18 -27.88 3.00
N SER A 80 -5.18 -26.63 3.42
CA SER A 80 -5.77 -26.17 4.69
C SER A 80 -6.53 -24.88 4.49
N LEU A 81 -7.81 -24.87 4.83
CA LEU A 81 -8.65 -23.67 4.78
C LEU A 81 -8.36 -22.67 5.90
N ASN A 82 -7.73 -23.12 6.99
CA ASN A 82 -7.46 -22.27 8.15
C ASN A 82 -6.25 -21.35 7.96
N ASP A 83 -5.37 -21.72 7.03
CA ASP A 83 -4.06 -21.10 6.89
C ASP A 83 -4.04 -20.16 5.67
N TRP A 84 -4.49 -18.92 5.84
CA TRP A 84 -4.40 -17.90 4.79
C TRP A 84 -2.94 -17.71 4.36
N PRO A 85 -2.63 -17.77 3.05
CA PRO A 85 -1.25 -17.64 2.59
C PRO A 85 -0.61 -16.30 3.00
N CYS A 86 0.54 -16.36 3.64
CA CYS A 86 1.33 -15.18 4.05
C CYS A 86 2.84 -15.36 3.88
N THR A 87 3.27 -16.49 3.33
CA THR A 87 4.69 -16.77 3.11
C THR A 87 5.15 -16.13 1.80
N PRO A 88 6.19 -15.26 1.78
CA PRO A 88 6.62 -14.55 0.58
C PRO A 88 6.91 -15.44 -0.63
N GLN A 89 7.54 -16.61 -0.41
CA GLN A 89 7.83 -17.53 -1.51
C GLN A 89 6.58 -18.14 -2.16
N ASP A 90 5.46 -18.29 -1.44
CA ASP A 90 4.20 -18.80 -2.01
C ASP A 90 3.59 -17.77 -2.98
N PHE A 91 3.85 -16.47 -2.74
CA PHE A 91 3.52 -15.38 -3.66
C PHE A 91 4.63 -15.07 -4.67
N ARG A 92 5.67 -15.91 -4.76
CA ARG A 92 6.83 -15.73 -5.66
C ARG A 92 7.59 -14.42 -5.45
N LEU A 93 7.53 -13.84 -4.25
CA LEU A 93 8.34 -12.68 -3.92
C LEU A 93 9.82 -13.05 -3.93
N ALA A 94 10.63 -12.22 -4.57
CA ALA A 94 12.05 -12.44 -4.66
C ALA A 94 12.72 -12.17 -3.30
N PRO A 95 13.76 -12.95 -2.93
CA PRO A 95 14.53 -12.70 -1.72
C PRO A 95 15.15 -11.29 -1.67
N THR A 96 15.33 -10.77 -0.48
CA THR A 96 16.05 -9.51 -0.20
C THR A 96 17.37 -9.81 0.49
N PRO A 97 18.42 -8.96 0.33
CA PRO A 97 18.50 -7.74 -0.48
C PRO A 97 18.58 -8.02 -1.99
N ARG A 98 18.16 -7.06 -2.82
CA ARG A 98 18.22 -7.15 -4.28
C ARG A 98 19.24 -6.17 -4.85
N ALA A 99 20.00 -6.60 -5.85
CA ALA A 99 21.09 -5.81 -6.43
C ALA A 99 20.62 -4.50 -7.09
N ASN A 100 19.38 -4.51 -7.63
CA ASN A 100 18.77 -3.38 -8.32
C ASN A 100 17.71 -2.65 -7.48
N ALA A 101 17.76 -2.77 -6.14
CA ALA A 101 16.84 -2.07 -5.28
C ALA A 101 17.01 -0.55 -5.35
N PHE A 102 15.93 0.18 -5.17
CA PHE A 102 15.98 1.62 -4.92
C PHE A 102 16.71 1.92 -3.60
N PRO A 103 17.29 3.12 -3.41
CA PRO A 103 17.93 3.48 -2.16
C PRO A 103 17.01 3.26 -0.96
N ALA A 104 17.54 2.72 0.11
CA ALA A 104 16.74 2.34 1.28
C ALA A 104 16.14 3.55 2.00
N CYS A 105 14.91 3.38 2.50
CA CYS A 105 14.31 4.21 3.53
C CYS A 105 14.53 3.60 4.93
N PRO A 106 14.31 4.38 6.01
CA PRO A 106 14.09 3.80 7.33
C PRO A 106 12.96 2.77 7.30
N GLN A 107 13.08 1.67 8.06
CA GLN A 107 12.03 0.64 8.14
C GLN A 107 10.69 1.24 8.60
N HIS A 108 10.74 2.24 9.47
CA HIS A 108 9.59 3.01 9.91
C HIS A 108 9.76 4.47 9.49
N LEU A 109 8.94 4.91 8.52
CA LEU A 109 8.85 6.30 8.08
C LEU A 109 8.05 7.17 9.09
N GLY A 110 7.42 6.54 10.07
CA GLY A 110 6.63 7.19 11.11
C GLY A 110 5.35 7.84 10.60
N LEU A 111 4.98 8.97 11.17
CA LEU A 111 3.88 9.80 10.67
C LEU A 111 4.30 10.42 9.34
N TYR A 112 3.49 10.21 8.33
CA TYR A 112 3.71 10.64 6.97
C TYR A 112 2.62 11.66 6.57
N ALA A 113 2.93 12.93 6.49
CA ALA A 113 1.98 13.97 6.12
C ALA A 113 1.96 14.20 4.61
N VAL A 114 0.82 14.02 3.95
CA VAL A 114 0.61 14.36 2.53
C VAL A 114 -0.02 15.75 2.45
N LEU A 115 0.68 16.70 1.82
CA LEU A 115 0.50 18.13 1.98
C LEU A 115 0.34 18.83 0.62
N PRO A 116 -0.51 19.87 0.53
CA PRO A 116 -0.90 20.47 -0.74
C PRO A 116 0.13 21.42 -1.35
N ASP A 117 1.01 22.02 -0.54
CA ASP A 117 1.96 23.03 -0.96
C ASP A 117 3.24 23.07 -0.10
N ALA A 118 4.24 23.84 -0.54
CA ALA A 118 5.53 23.96 0.14
C ALA A 118 5.43 24.63 1.51
N GLN A 119 4.47 25.53 1.74
CA GLN A 119 4.24 26.16 3.05
C GLN A 119 3.82 25.12 4.08
N TRP A 120 2.88 24.25 3.72
CA TRP A 120 2.47 23.13 4.56
C TRP A 120 3.61 22.14 4.81
N VAL A 121 4.41 21.83 3.77
CA VAL A 121 5.60 20.97 3.91
C VAL A 121 6.55 21.54 4.96
N GLY A 122 6.94 22.78 4.84
CA GLY A 122 7.84 23.43 5.81
C GLY A 122 7.24 23.53 7.21
N ARG A 123 5.93 23.80 7.31
CA ARG A 123 5.21 23.86 8.59
C ARG A 123 5.25 22.53 9.33
N MET A 124 4.92 21.43 8.66
CA MET A 124 4.89 20.10 9.29
C MET A 124 6.30 19.55 9.55
N ALA A 125 7.25 19.81 8.67
CA ALA A 125 8.65 19.45 8.88
C ALA A 125 9.23 20.12 10.16
N ARG A 126 8.99 21.42 10.35
CA ARG A 126 9.39 22.15 11.56
C ARG A 126 8.63 21.70 12.83
N ALA A 127 7.40 21.21 12.69
CA ALA A 127 6.65 20.59 13.78
C ALA A 127 7.15 19.17 14.13
N GLY A 128 8.22 18.68 13.46
CA GLY A 128 8.84 17.39 13.76
C GLY A 128 8.13 16.19 13.16
N VAL A 129 7.32 16.38 12.10
CA VAL A 129 6.78 15.27 11.30
C VAL A 129 7.92 14.62 10.53
N PRO A 130 8.20 13.31 10.74
CA PRO A 130 9.40 12.66 10.19
C PRO A 130 9.37 12.48 8.68
N THR A 131 8.19 12.36 8.07
CA THR A 131 8.06 12.19 6.62
C THR A 131 6.95 13.09 6.08
N VAL A 132 7.25 13.82 5.03
CA VAL A 132 6.33 14.74 4.36
C VAL A 132 6.30 14.47 2.87
N GLN A 133 5.13 14.63 2.24
CA GLN A 133 4.98 14.53 0.80
C GLN A 133 4.34 15.80 0.26
N LEU A 134 4.98 16.42 -0.72
CA LEU A 134 4.37 17.47 -1.51
C LEU A 134 3.46 16.83 -2.57
N ARG A 135 2.15 17.07 -2.46
CA ARG A 135 1.15 16.66 -3.45
C ARG A 135 0.46 17.91 -4.02
N PHE A 136 1.23 18.69 -4.74
CA PHE A 136 0.78 19.90 -5.43
C PHE A 136 0.16 19.52 -6.78
N LYS A 137 -1.07 19.94 -7.02
CA LYS A 137 -1.79 19.68 -8.27
C LYS A 137 -1.91 20.96 -9.08
N SER A 138 -1.30 20.97 -10.25
CA SER A 138 -1.33 22.06 -11.22
C SER A 138 -1.01 21.50 -12.61
N ASP A 139 -1.50 22.16 -13.64
CA ASP A 139 -1.11 21.90 -15.03
C ASP A 139 0.03 22.84 -15.49
N ASP A 140 0.45 23.78 -14.65
CA ASP A 140 1.56 24.69 -14.92
C ASP A 140 2.88 24.09 -14.42
N ALA A 141 3.72 23.67 -15.34
CA ALA A 141 5.03 23.08 -15.06
C ALA A 141 5.98 24.06 -14.32
N ALA A 142 5.86 25.37 -14.55
CA ALA A 142 6.68 26.37 -13.86
C ALA A 142 6.24 26.50 -12.40
N ALA A 143 4.94 26.54 -12.13
CA ALA A 143 4.39 26.53 -10.78
C ALA A 143 4.76 25.27 -10.02
N ILE A 144 4.67 24.08 -10.65
CA ILE A 144 5.09 22.82 -10.04
C ILE A 144 6.57 22.85 -9.65
N ARG A 145 7.45 23.32 -10.56
CA ARG A 145 8.90 23.43 -10.28
C ARG A 145 9.17 24.40 -9.13
N GLN A 146 8.47 25.53 -9.09
CA GLN A 146 8.61 26.51 -8.01
C GLN A 146 8.22 25.89 -6.65
N GLU A 147 7.09 25.17 -6.59
CA GLU A 147 6.62 24.52 -5.37
C GLU A 147 7.55 23.40 -4.90
N VAL A 148 8.04 22.55 -5.82
CA VAL A 148 9.01 21.51 -5.48
C VAL A 148 10.29 22.11 -4.92
N ARG A 149 10.86 23.15 -5.59
CA ARG A 149 12.04 23.85 -5.10
C ARG A 149 11.83 24.47 -3.73
N ALA A 150 10.70 25.14 -3.51
CA ALA A 150 10.35 25.73 -2.23
C ALA A 150 10.20 24.67 -1.13
N ALA A 151 9.59 23.51 -1.44
CA ALA A 151 9.46 22.40 -0.50
C ALA A 151 10.82 21.80 -0.12
N VAL A 152 11.72 21.60 -1.10
CA VAL A 152 13.10 21.13 -0.86
C VAL A 152 13.84 22.09 0.07
N GLN A 153 13.75 23.40 -0.18
CA GLN A 153 14.36 24.43 0.69
C GLN A 153 13.74 24.43 2.10
N ALA A 154 12.42 24.27 2.20
CA ALA A 154 11.69 24.31 3.46
C ALA A 154 12.03 23.18 4.44
N VAL A 155 12.61 22.08 3.97
CA VAL A 155 13.00 20.92 4.80
C VAL A 155 14.51 20.85 5.09
N GLN A 156 15.35 21.71 4.48
CA GLN A 156 16.82 21.64 4.59
C GLN A 156 17.35 21.63 6.04
N ASP A 157 16.77 22.44 6.90
CA ASP A 157 17.18 22.55 8.31
C ASP A 157 16.36 21.64 9.25
N THR A 158 15.69 20.63 8.69
CA THR A 158 14.88 19.69 9.43
C THR A 158 15.37 18.25 9.25
N LYS A 159 14.80 17.32 10.01
CA LYS A 159 15.05 15.87 9.83
C LYS A 159 13.99 15.20 8.95
N ALA A 160 13.07 15.96 8.37
CA ALA A 160 11.97 15.42 7.59
C ALA A 160 12.45 14.86 6.24
N LEU A 161 11.94 13.69 5.90
CA LEU A 161 12.15 13.05 4.60
C LEU A 161 11.10 13.57 3.63
N LEU A 162 11.52 14.27 2.55
CA LEU A 162 10.61 14.86 1.57
C LEU A 162 10.43 13.97 0.35
N PHE A 163 9.20 13.52 0.11
CA PHE A 163 8.79 12.88 -1.13
C PHE A 163 7.98 13.84 -2.01
N ILE A 164 8.21 13.78 -3.33
CA ILE A 164 7.43 14.54 -4.33
C ILE A 164 6.44 13.57 -4.98
N ASN A 165 5.16 13.94 -5.03
CA ASN A 165 4.13 13.12 -5.67
C ASN A 165 4.17 13.32 -7.20
N ASP A 166 4.23 12.24 -8.00
CA ASP A 166 4.15 12.12 -9.46
C ASP A 166 5.29 12.82 -10.24
N HIS A 167 5.73 14.00 -9.85
CA HIS A 167 6.66 14.87 -10.62
C HIS A 167 8.14 14.43 -10.50
N TRP A 168 8.44 13.18 -10.90
CA TRP A 168 9.74 12.56 -10.73
C TRP A 168 10.91 13.33 -11.39
N GLN A 169 10.68 13.93 -12.58
CA GLN A 169 11.73 14.69 -13.27
C GLN A 169 12.14 15.92 -12.46
N ILE A 170 11.15 16.65 -11.95
CA ILE A 170 11.41 17.85 -11.15
C ILE A 170 12.00 17.47 -9.79
N ALA A 171 11.59 16.33 -9.21
CA ALA A 171 12.17 15.81 -7.98
C ALA A 171 13.68 15.51 -8.14
N ILE A 172 14.10 14.98 -9.31
CA ILE A 172 15.52 14.78 -9.64
C ILE A 172 16.23 16.11 -9.77
N ASP A 173 15.69 17.03 -10.57
CA ASP A 173 16.32 18.33 -10.89
C ASP A 173 16.53 19.19 -9.64
N GLU A 174 15.60 19.15 -8.70
CA GLU A 174 15.63 19.96 -7.46
C GLU A 174 16.25 19.21 -6.26
N GLY A 175 16.69 17.96 -6.44
CA GLY A 175 17.38 17.18 -5.41
C GLY A 175 16.51 16.77 -4.22
N ALA A 176 15.26 16.36 -4.45
CA ALA A 176 14.39 15.85 -3.42
C ALA A 176 14.92 14.53 -2.82
N TYR A 177 14.45 14.14 -1.63
CA TYR A 177 14.82 12.87 -1.00
C TYR A 177 14.27 11.66 -1.76
N GLY A 178 13.06 11.77 -2.31
CA GLY A 178 12.42 10.70 -3.07
C GLY A 178 11.19 11.16 -3.85
N VAL A 179 10.60 10.22 -4.55
CA VAL A 179 9.36 10.38 -5.31
C VAL A 179 8.36 9.31 -4.92
N HIS A 180 7.08 9.66 -4.93
CA HIS A 180 5.97 8.73 -4.74
C HIS A 180 5.12 8.66 -5.99
N LEU A 181 4.87 7.45 -6.51
CA LEU A 181 4.12 7.20 -7.73
C LEU A 181 2.90 6.31 -7.47
N GLY A 182 1.84 6.52 -8.25
CA GLY A 182 0.74 5.58 -8.40
C GLY A 182 1.08 4.42 -9.34
N GLN A 183 0.15 3.48 -9.51
CA GLN A 183 0.35 2.34 -10.41
C GLN A 183 0.43 2.76 -11.89
N GLU A 184 -0.41 3.73 -12.29
CA GLU A 184 -0.42 4.28 -13.65
C GLU A 184 0.88 5.06 -13.92
N ASP A 185 1.29 5.92 -12.98
CA ASP A 185 2.52 6.71 -13.09
C ASP A 185 3.78 5.82 -13.14
N MET A 186 3.76 4.68 -12.45
CA MET A 186 4.87 3.71 -12.48
C MET A 186 5.10 3.12 -13.87
N ASP A 187 4.06 2.95 -14.69
CA ASP A 187 4.18 2.40 -16.04
C ASP A 187 4.91 3.36 -17.00
N ASP A 188 4.65 4.66 -16.83
CA ASP A 188 5.20 5.69 -17.70
C ASP A 188 6.55 6.25 -17.20
N ALA A 189 6.87 6.04 -15.92
CA ALA A 189 8.08 6.59 -15.32
C ALA A 189 9.34 5.80 -15.70
N PRO A 190 10.45 6.47 -16.09
CA PRO A 190 11.72 5.80 -16.35
C PRO A 190 12.41 5.42 -15.03
N LEU A 191 11.99 4.30 -14.42
CA LEU A 191 12.43 3.86 -13.09
C LEU A 191 13.96 3.78 -12.96
N GLU A 192 14.66 3.35 -14.03
CA GLU A 192 16.13 3.31 -14.03
C GLU A 192 16.75 4.69 -13.89
N LYS A 193 16.15 5.72 -14.51
CA LYS A 193 16.63 7.11 -14.40
C LYS A 193 16.42 7.65 -12.97
N ILE A 194 15.27 7.33 -12.36
CA ILE A 194 14.97 7.72 -10.98
C ILE A 194 15.94 7.04 -10.01
N ARG A 195 16.20 5.74 -10.21
CA ARG A 195 17.17 4.96 -9.42
C ARG A 195 18.59 5.50 -9.57
N ALA A 196 19.04 5.74 -10.79
CA ALA A 196 20.37 6.29 -11.08
C ALA A 196 20.60 7.68 -10.48
N ALA A 197 19.54 8.49 -10.34
CA ALA A 197 19.57 9.77 -9.65
C ALA A 197 19.65 9.66 -8.12
N GLY A 198 19.58 8.44 -7.56
CA GLY A 198 19.66 8.19 -6.12
C GLY A 198 18.38 8.50 -5.33
N LEU A 199 17.26 8.76 -6.01
CA LEU A 199 15.99 9.03 -5.35
C LEU A 199 15.40 7.75 -4.75
N ARG A 200 14.75 7.87 -3.58
CA ARG A 200 13.90 6.82 -3.03
C ARG A 200 12.58 6.80 -3.79
N LEU A 201 12.05 5.59 -3.99
CA LEU A 201 10.77 5.37 -4.66
C LEU A 201 9.74 4.82 -3.68
N GLY A 202 8.63 5.50 -3.52
CA GLY A 202 7.43 4.99 -2.88
C GLY A 202 6.37 4.62 -3.92
N LEU A 203 5.66 3.52 -3.72
CA LEU A 203 4.59 3.07 -4.63
C LEU A 203 3.29 2.84 -3.89
N SER A 204 2.19 3.41 -4.41
CA SER A 204 0.83 3.13 -3.94
C SER A 204 0.35 1.76 -4.42
N THR A 205 -0.34 1.00 -3.55
CA THR A 205 -0.94 -0.29 -3.88
C THR A 205 -2.30 -0.46 -3.22
N HIS A 206 -3.22 -1.20 -3.85
CA HIS A 206 -4.59 -1.36 -3.44
C HIS A 206 -5.02 -2.82 -3.20
N GLY A 207 -4.11 -3.77 -3.37
CA GLY A 207 -4.35 -5.20 -3.19
C GLY A 207 -3.13 -6.04 -3.50
N TYR A 208 -3.29 -7.37 -3.50
CA TYR A 208 -2.19 -8.31 -3.71
C TYR A 208 -1.49 -8.12 -5.06
N ALA A 209 -2.25 -8.02 -6.15
CA ALA A 209 -1.68 -7.92 -7.49
C ALA A 209 -0.77 -6.69 -7.63
N GLU A 210 -1.22 -5.54 -7.16
CA GLU A 210 -0.43 -4.31 -7.18
C GLU A 210 0.77 -4.36 -6.23
N MET A 211 0.63 -4.99 -5.06
CA MET A 211 1.77 -5.19 -4.14
C MET A 211 2.87 -6.05 -4.76
N LEU A 212 2.50 -7.17 -5.40
CA LEU A 212 3.47 -8.04 -6.07
C LEU A 212 4.17 -7.33 -7.23
N ARG A 213 3.41 -6.54 -7.98
CA ARG A 213 3.93 -5.71 -9.07
C ARG A 213 4.89 -4.63 -8.56
N ALA A 214 4.52 -3.94 -7.47
CA ALA A 214 5.37 -2.93 -6.84
C ALA A 214 6.65 -3.57 -6.27
N ASP A 215 6.55 -4.72 -5.61
CA ASP A 215 7.70 -5.44 -5.05
C ASP A 215 8.72 -5.84 -6.14
N ALA A 216 8.25 -6.18 -7.35
CA ALA A 216 9.11 -6.59 -8.47
C ALA A 216 10.12 -5.52 -8.88
N VAL A 217 9.81 -4.23 -8.70
CA VAL A 217 10.73 -3.12 -8.99
C VAL A 217 11.60 -2.70 -7.81
N SER A 218 11.42 -3.36 -6.66
CA SER A 218 12.20 -3.18 -5.43
C SER A 218 12.22 -1.72 -4.94
N PRO A 219 11.04 -1.13 -4.65
CA PRO A 219 10.92 0.26 -4.22
C PRO A 219 11.49 0.47 -2.82
N SER A 220 11.66 1.71 -2.42
CA SER A 220 12.12 2.08 -1.09
C SER A 220 11.06 1.86 -0.02
N TYR A 221 9.78 1.99 -0.36
CA TYR A 221 8.64 1.61 0.47
C TYR A 221 7.39 1.35 -0.37
N ILE A 222 6.43 0.62 0.22
CA ILE A 222 5.12 0.34 -0.37
C ILE A 222 4.03 0.97 0.48
N ALA A 223 3.12 1.73 -0.15
CA ALA A 223 1.95 2.29 0.51
C ALA A 223 0.72 1.41 0.26
N LEU A 224 0.01 1.07 1.33
CA LEU A 224 -1.12 0.16 1.35
C LEU A 224 -2.41 0.95 1.65
N GLY A 225 -3.36 0.99 0.74
CA GLY A 225 -4.62 1.72 0.93
C GLY A 225 -5.62 1.58 -0.21
N ALA A 226 -6.78 2.24 -0.14
CA ALA A 226 -7.22 3.00 1.03
C ALA A 226 -7.71 2.05 2.13
N VAL A 227 -7.27 2.28 3.40
CA VAL A 227 -7.71 1.44 4.53
C VAL A 227 -9.18 1.70 4.86
N PHE A 228 -9.57 2.97 4.92
CA PHE A 228 -10.93 3.42 5.19
C PHE A 228 -11.48 4.29 4.04
N PRO A 229 -12.79 4.58 4.00
CA PRO A 229 -13.37 5.45 2.99
C PRO A 229 -12.68 6.81 2.93
N THR A 230 -12.40 7.29 1.72
CA THR A 230 -11.77 8.59 1.48
C THR A 230 -12.46 9.32 0.33
N THR A 231 -12.50 10.66 0.41
CA THR A 231 -13.05 11.52 -0.65
C THR A 231 -11.98 12.30 -1.42
N LEU A 232 -10.69 12.12 -1.04
CA LEU A 232 -9.57 12.86 -1.64
C LEU A 232 -9.15 12.35 -3.02
N LYS A 233 -9.39 11.09 -3.28
CA LYS A 233 -9.18 10.44 -4.57
C LYS A 233 -10.38 9.53 -4.83
N ARG A 234 -10.91 9.54 -6.07
CA ARG A 234 -11.87 8.54 -6.48
C ARG A 234 -11.14 7.21 -6.58
N MET A 235 -11.49 6.28 -5.68
CA MET A 235 -10.89 4.96 -5.65
C MET A 235 -11.56 4.04 -6.66
N GLN A 236 -10.77 3.20 -7.30
CA GLN A 236 -11.26 2.12 -8.17
C GLN A 236 -11.54 0.84 -7.36
N THR A 237 -11.09 0.80 -6.10
CA THR A 237 -11.25 -0.34 -5.19
C THR A 237 -12.00 0.08 -3.94
N ALA A 238 -12.73 -0.86 -3.33
CA ALA A 238 -13.32 -0.67 -2.01
C ALA A 238 -12.23 -0.45 -0.94
N PRO A 239 -12.56 0.23 0.17
CA PRO A 239 -11.66 0.29 1.33
C PRO A 239 -11.25 -1.10 1.79
N GLN A 240 -9.95 -1.29 2.06
CA GLN A 240 -9.39 -2.60 2.39
C GLN A 240 -9.69 -3.05 3.82
N GLY A 241 -9.91 -2.12 4.73
CA GLY A 241 -10.07 -2.41 6.15
C GLY A 241 -8.77 -2.86 6.84
N THR A 242 -8.82 -2.92 8.17
CA THR A 242 -7.64 -3.26 8.98
C THR A 242 -7.27 -4.75 8.90
N GLY A 243 -8.22 -5.63 8.60
CA GLY A 243 -7.96 -7.06 8.50
C GLY A 243 -7.16 -7.42 7.25
N ARG A 244 -7.52 -6.88 6.09
CA ARG A 244 -6.71 -7.04 4.87
C ARG A 244 -5.35 -6.36 5.03
N LEU A 245 -5.32 -5.16 5.64
CA LEU A 245 -4.06 -4.48 5.93
C LEU A 245 -3.12 -5.35 6.77
N TYR A 246 -3.65 -6.06 7.78
CA TYR A 246 -2.87 -7.02 8.56
C TYR A 246 -2.28 -8.13 7.66
N ALA A 247 -3.11 -8.77 6.82
CA ALA A 247 -2.64 -9.82 5.91
C ALA A 247 -1.55 -9.32 4.94
N TYR A 248 -1.71 -8.11 4.42
CA TYR A 248 -0.73 -7.46 3.54
C TYR A 248 0.58 -7.16 4.28
N ALA A 249 0.49 -6.61 5.49
CA ALA A 249 1.68 -6.31 6.31
C ALA A 249 2.45 -7.57 6.70
N GLN A 250 1.77 -8.68 7.00
CA GLN A 250 2.42 -9.97 7.26
C GLN A 250 3.17 -10.49 6.03
N LEU A 251 2.59 -10.39 4.84
CA LEU A 251 3.25 -10.82 3.59
C LEU A 251 4.46 -9.96 3.26
N MET A 252 4.34 -8.64 3.41
CA MET A 252 5.31 -7.65 2.94
C MET A 252 6.25 -7.13 4.03
N GLN A 253 6.37 -7.81 5.18
CA GLN A 253 7.18 -7.38 6.34
C GLN A 253 8.68 -7.11 6.06
N HIS A 254 9.19 -7.57 4.93
CA HIS A 254 10.56 -7.33 4.46
C HIS A 254 10.75 -5.93 3.86
N SER A 255 9.68 -5.20 3.57
CA SER A 255 9.69 -3.85 2.99
C SER A 255 9.19 -2.83 4.01
N PRO A 256 9.69 -1.58 4.00
CA PRO A 256 9.05 -0.48 4.69
C PRO A 256 7.62 -0.30 4.16
N LEU A 257 6.64 -0.24 5.06
CA LEU A 257 5.21 -0.15 4.71
C LEU A 257 4.59 1.12 5.27
N VAL A 258 3.68 1.72 4.49
CA VAL A 258 2.92 2.91 4.89
C VAL A 258 1.43 2.66 4.66
N ALA A 259 0.62 2.65 5.70
CA ALA A 259 -0.84 2.60 5.55
C ALA A 259 -1.39 3.99 5.22
N ILE A 260 -2.35 4.07 4.30
CA ILE A 260 -2.99 5.32 3.87
C ILE A 260 -4.48 5.15 3.60
N GLY A 261 -5.23 6.23 3.72
CA GLY A 261 -6.64 6.34 3.32
C GLY A 261 -7.61 6.33 4.50
N GLY A 262 -8.23 7.49 4.76
CA GLY A 262 -9.24 7.67 5.78
C GLY A 262 -8.77 7.49 7.22
N ILE A 263 -7.47 7.54 7.47
CA ILE A 263 -6.88 7.35 8.80
C ILE A 263 -6.89 8.68 9.56
N ASP A 264 -7.30 8.63 10.81
CA ASP A 264 -7.40 9.75 11.73
C ASP A 264 -7.07 9.32 13.18
N GLU A 265 -7.27 10.23 14.13
CA GLU A 265 -7.02 9.99 15.55
C GLU A 265 -7.82 8.80 16.11
N ALA A 266 -9.07 8.61 15.66
CA ALA A 266 -9.94 7.52 16.14
C ALA A 266 -9.51 6.14 15.62
N THR A 267 -8.89 6.08 14.45
CA THR A 267 -8.61 4.84 13.72
C THR A 267 -7.14 4.42 13.76
N ILE A 268 -6.22 5.35 14.00
CA ILE A 268 -4.76 5.14 13.93
C ILE A 268 -4.26 3.96 14.78
N SER A 269 -4.76 3.79 15.99
CA SER A 269 -4.36 2.68 16.87
C SER A 269 -4.78 1.31 16.34
N ALA A 270 -5.92 1.24 15.62
CA ALA A 270 -6.35 0.02 14.95
C ALA A 270 -5.44 -0.32 13.76
N VAL A 271 -5.02 0.71 13.02
CA VAL A 271 -4.08 0.56 11.89
C VAL A 271 -2.71 0.10 12.37
N MET A 272 -2.17 0.69 13.45
CA MET A 272 -0.87 0.30 14.02
C MET A 272 -0.83 -1.17 14.45
N ARG A 273 -1.94 -1.75 14.92
CA ARG A 273 -2.01 -3.18 15.26
C ARG A 273 -1.80 -4.11 14.06
N SER A 274 -1.88 -3.62 12.83
CA SER A 274 -1.54 -4.42 11.64
C SER A 274 -0.04 -4.71 11.49
N GLY A 275 0.82 -3.98 12.21
CA GLY A 275 2.27 -4.09 12.08
C GLY A 275 2.86 -3.28 10.92
N VAL A 276 2.09 -2.38 10.30
CA VAL A 276 2.52 -1.60 9.13
C VAL A 276 3.68 -0.63 9.42
N GLY A 277 3.83 -0.19 10.66
CA GLY A 277 4.96 0.63 11.12
C GLY A 277 4.92 2.11 10.76
N SER A 278 4.23 2.52 9.68
CA SER A 278 4.12 3.92 9.26
C SER A 278 2.72 4.24 8.75
N ILE A 279 2.27 5.46 8.97
CA ILE A 279 0.91 5.90 8.61
C ILE A 279 0.94 7.22 7.88
N ALA A 280 0.32 7.28 6.70
CA ALA A 280 0.12 8.51 5.96
C ALA A 280 -1.27 9.10 6.18
N VAL A 281 -1.30 10.40 6.41
CA VAL A 281 -2.53 11.18 6.62
C VAL A 281 -2.53 12.43 5.76
N VAL A 282 -3.73 12.91 5.45
CA VAL A 282 -3.97 14.20 4.77
C VAL A 282 -4.83 15.06 5.67
N ARG A 283 -6.15 14.86 5.65
CA ARG A 283 -7.14 15.71 6.35
C ARG A 283 -7.05 15.67 7.88
N ALA A 284 -6.52 14.61 8.45
CA ALA A 284 -6.27 14.56 9.89
C ALA A 284 -5.31 15.67 10.36
N ILE A 285 -4.48 16.20 9.44
CA ILE A 285 -3.61 17.37 9.68
C ILE A 285 -4.17 18.60 8.99
N THR A 286 -4.38 18.57 7.66
CA THR A 286 -4.74 19.77 6.88
C THR A 286 -6.14 20.29 7.16
N GLY A 287 -7.03 19.48 7.71
CA GLY A 287 -8.38 19.86 8.11
C GLY A 287 -8.52 20.21 9.60
N SER A 288 -7.42 20.22 10.37
CA SER A 288 -7.43 20.58 11.78
C SER A 288 -7.25 22.08 11.98
N ASP A 289 -7.97 22.65 12.95
CA ASP A 289 -7.76 24.05 13.38
C ASP A 289 -6.38 24.26 14.05
N ALA A 290 -5.77 23.18 14.55
CA ALA A 290 -4.44 23.18 15.18
C ALA A 290 -3.55 22.05 14.59
N PRO A 291 -3.05 22.19 13.35
CA PRO A 291 -2.38 21.11 12.61
C PRO A 291 -1.12 20.55 13.29
N GLU A 292 -0.32 21.40 13.96
CA GLU A 292 0.86 20.96 14.70
C GLU A 292 0.47 20.08 15.90
N ALA A 293 -0.55 20.49 16.64
CA ALA A 293 -1.06 19.70 17.76
C ALA A 293 -1.65 18.37 17.28
N ALA A 294 -2.38 18.38 16.16
CA ALA A 294 -2.89 17.17 15.54
C ALA A 294 -1.75 16.22 15.11
N ALA A 295 -0.69 16.75 14.49
CA ALA A 295 0.47 15.97 14.10
C ALA A 295 1.18 15.36 15.33
N HIS A 296 1.37 16.11 16.39
CA HIS A 296 1.94 15.60 17.65
C HIS A 296 1.07 14.49 18.25
N LYS A 297 -0.24 14.71 18.32
CA LYS A 297 -1.19 13.71 18.84
C LYS A 297 -1.16 12.41 18.04
N LEU A 298 -1.14 12.51 16.73
CA LEU A 298 -1.03 11.33 15.86
C LEU A 298 0.28 10.58 16.08
N GLN A 299 1.41 11.29 16.24
CA GLN A 299 2.71 10.67 16.56
C GLN A 299 2.72 9.97 17.93
N GLU A 300 2.03 10.53 18.94
CA GLU A 300 1.87 9.89 20.26
C GLU A 300 1.09 8.58 20.15
N LEU A 301 0.01 8.55 19.37
CA LEU A 301 -0.83 7.37 19.17
C LEU A 301 -0.15 6.25 18.36
N MET A 302 0.95 6.55 17.67
CA MET A 302 1.77 5.58 16.93
C MET A 302 2.85 4.92 17.81
N ARG A 303 3.07 5.37 19.04
CA ARG A 303 4.04 4.80 20.01
C ARG A 303 3.44 3.64 20.77
#